data_7660cf0de87095620ef3f1c6c273e12c
#
_entry.id   7660cf0de87095620ef3f1c6c273e12c
#
_cell.length_a   1.000
_cell.length_b   1.000
_cell.length_c   1.000
_cell.angle_alpha   90.00
_cell.angle_beta   90.00
_cell.angle_gamma   90.00
#
_symmetry.space_group_name_H-M   'P 1'
#
loop_
_entity.id
_entity.type
_entity.pdbx_description
1 polymer ?
#
loop_
_entity_poly.entity_id
_entity_poly.type
_entity_poly.pdbx_seq_one_letter_code
_entity_poly.pdbx_strand_id
1 'polypeptide(L)'
;MPQRHRSEAATPSQQPPPQSLSAGRRTVGVLRELFPEPPEPGTRRLPRSLSVLLQVAAVLLGVLVMLVRVPGRNFPAWDGIYAEDLKIFLPQALQHPWHLLVPDDGYIELVPRLMAQFVTYLPLREAAPAFAIGGALVTAGCALFIFHVSAGHVRSPLLRFVLALAVVLLPIALMEIADSGVDAPWYMDFALFWACLWRPRTRTGMAGAAAIGFFTAASTLMSVVFAPLLLARVIALPRLREQAVTAGWAAGCLLQLPYVVSNLASVQSRAGHPAAPGLVFAFYGHGVVLPALGWHLAWWLQSAAGRNGATLIIGGILAVFFLWALITQPGRPRVFVVAALLTGLLFAAFGAIISSNLPGLPVTEDIEHGSRYTTLPIFLIDAAAIVAVDSFIRHRQLRLQTVAAVTALVGVLSVGWITDFRYNGFRSDDATNWPPVAAAWLHACQHTPNGIIHEQAGSEVLKPIPCARLRRLCLTWVASGSPPASVNAPA
;
A
#
# COMPACT_ATOMS: atom_id res chain seq x y z
N MET A 1 -85.94 -11.96 -7.24
CA MET A 1 -85.19 -11.79 -8.50
C MET A 1 -83.81 -11.20 -8.14
N PRO A 2 -82.72 -11.91 -8.26
CA PRO A 2 -81.39 -11.36 -7.98
C PRO A 2 -80.80 -10.78 -9.27
N GLN A 3 -80.34 -9.55 -9.20
CA GLN A 3 -79.54 -8.86 -10.24
C GLN A 3 -78.17 -9.49 -10.39
N ARG A 4 -77.86 -9.95 -11.61
CA ARG A 4 -76.48 -10.41 -11.98
C ARG A 4 -75.61 -9.17 -12.26
N HIS A 5 -74.66 -8.92 -11.41
CA HIS A 5 -73.53 -8.03 -11.73
C HIS A 5 -72.62 -8.68 -12.80
N ARG A 6 -72.57 -8.07 -13.98
CA ARG A 6 -71.57 -8.36 -15.01
C ARG A 6 -70.25 -7.82 -14.53
N SER A 7 -69.33 -8.71 -14.29
CA SER A 7 -67.87 -8.39 -14.08
C SER A 7 -67.26 -7.98 -15.43
N GLU A 8 -67.00 -6.69 -15.61
CA GLU A 8 -66.19 -6.22 -16.73
C GLU A 8 -64.76 -6.78 -16.61
N ALA A 9 -64.35 -7.62 -17.56
CA ALA A 9 -63.06 -8.14 -17.69
C ALA A 9 -62.04 -6.98 -18.00
N ALA A 10 -61.18 -6.63 -17.04
CA ALA A 10 -60.12 -5.65 -17.23
C ALA A 10 -59.18 -6.13 -18.36
N THR A 11 -59.09 -5.35 -19.41
CA THR A 11 -58.16 -5.55 -20.52
C THR A 11 -56.72 -5.54 -19.97
N PRO A 12 -55.87 -6.52 -20.23
CA PRO A 12 -54.47 -6.51 -19.76
C PRO A 12 -53.76 -5.31 -20.40
N SER A 13 -53.32 -4.39 -19.55
CA SER A 13 -52.48 -3.26 -19.95
C SER A 13 -51.21 -3.79 -20.64
N GLN A 14 -51.08 -3.54 -21.94
CA GLN A 14 -49.85 -3.82 -22.68
C GLN A 14 -48.74 -3.02 -22.07
N GLN A 15 -47.81 -3.71 -21.34
CA GLN A 15 -46.56 -3.12 -20.93
C GLN A 15 -45.79 -2.65 -22.17
N PRO A 16 -45.36 -1.39 -22.21
CA PRO A 16 -44.55 -0.92 -23.33
C PRO A 16 -43.30 -1.79 -23.49
N PRO A 17 -42.87 -2.09 -24.73
CA PRO A 17 -41.71 -2.92 -24.99
C PRO A 17 -40.48 -2.33 -24.26
N PRO A 18 -39.58 -3.17 -23.70
CA PRO A 18 -38.42 -2.69 -22.98
C PRO A 18 -37.58 -1.81 -23.91
N GLN A 19 -37.55 -0.52 -23.61
CA GLN A 19 -36.72 0.43 -24.35
C GLN A 19 -35.26 -0.02 -24.32
N SER A 20 -34.69 -0.30 -25.47
CA SER A 20 -33.28 -0.64 -25.61
C SER A 20 -32.43 0.54 -25.08
N LEU A 21 -31.84 0.38 -23.89
CA LEU A 21 -30.93 1.36 -23.31
C LEU A 21 -29.84 1.65 -24.33
N SER A 22 -29.58 2.93 -24.60
CA SER A 22 -28.44 3.34 -25.43
C SER A 22 -27.11 2.78 -24.86
N ALA A 23 -26.13 2.48 -25.71
CA ALA A 23 -24.86 1.92 -25.31
C ALA A 23 -24.21 2.70 -24.15
N GLY A 24 -24.29 4.05 -24.17
CA GLY A 24 -23.77 4.90 -23.10
C GLY A 24 -24.43 4.67 -21.75
N ARG A 25 -25.76 4.46 -21.70
CA ARG A 25 -26.47 4.16 -20.44
C ARG A 25 -26.08 2.79 -19.88
N ARG A 26 -25.80 1.82 -20.74
CA ARG A 26 -25.32 0.48 -20.31
C ARG A 26 -23.92 0.58 -19.70
N THR A 27 -23.01 1.32 -20.34
CA THR A 27 -21.64 1.54 -19.83
C THR A 27 -21.64 2.21 -18.46
N VAL A 28 -22.40 3.30 -18.27
CA VAL A 28 -22.55 3.97 -16.97
C VAL A 28 -23.14 3.02 -15.92
N GLY A 29 -24.08 2.16 -16.30
CA GLY A 29 -24.63 1.13 -15.41
C GLY A 29 -23.57 0.18 -14.89
N VAL A 30 -22.72 -0.35 -15.78
CA VAL A 30 -21.61 -1.24 -15.42
C VAL A 30 -20.58 -0.51 -14.52
N LEU A 31 -20.21 0.72 -14.87
CA LEU A 31 -19.28 1.50 -14.04
C LEU A 31 -19.81 1.76 -12.64
N ARG A 32 -21.13 1.97 -12.48
CA ARG A 32 -21.74 2.15 -11.14
C ARG A 32 -21.62 0.92 -10.25
N GLU A 33 -21.49 -0.27 -10.81
CA GLU A 33 -21.25 -1.49 -10.04
C GLU A 33 -19.94 -1.49 -9.28
N LEU A 34 -18.93 -0.73 -9.75
CA LEU A 34 -17.67 -0.51 -9.04
C LEU A 34 -17.81 0.30 -7.76
N PHE A 35 -18.90 1.05 -7.60
CA PHE A 35 -19.07 1.99 -6.51
C PHE A 35 -20.33 1.65 -5.69
N PRO A 36 -20.35 0.50 -5.01
CA PRO A 36 -21.52 0.10 -4.23
C PRO A 36 -21.73 1.07 -3.06
N GLU A 37 -23.00 1.24 -2.71
CA GLU A 37 -23.32 1.90 -1.46
C GLU A 37 -22.85 1.04 -0.27
N PRO A 38 -22.21 1.65 0.73
CA PRO A 38 -21.85 0.92 1.92
C PRO A 38 -23.12 0.37 2.58
N PRO A 39 -23.05 -0.84 3.17
CA PRO A 39 -24.19 -1.44 3.85
C PRO A 39 -24.71 -0.50 4.94
N GLU A 40 -26.01 -0.52 5.18
CA GLU A 40 -26.57 0.20 6.30
C GLU A 40 -26.01 -0.33 7.61
N PRO A 41 -25.67 0.56 8.54
CA PRO A 41 -25.14 0.12 9.82
C PRO A 41 -26.21 -0.73 10.53
N GLY A 42 -25.85 -1.98 10.81
CA GLY A 42 -26.77 -2.89 11.51
C GLY A 42 -27.21 -2.32 12.87
N THR A 43 -28.34 -2.82 13.37
CA THR A 43 -28.96 -2.36 14.62
C THR A 43 -28.10 -2.58 15.86
N ARG A 44 -27.18 -3.56 15.83
CA ARG A 44 -26.21 -3.83 16.91
C ARG A 44 -24.94 -2.99 16.71
N ARG A 45 -24.95 -1.77 17.24
CA ARG A 45 -23.72 -0.95 17.29
C ARG A 45 -23.07 -1.16 18.66
N LEU A 46 -21.78 -1.45 18.63
CA LEU A 46 -20.96 -1.37 19.84
C LEU A 46 -20.99 0.08 20.38
N PRO A 47 -20.92 0.26 21.71
CA PRO A 47 -20.69 1.57 22.28
C PRO A 47 -19.53 2.28 21.58
N ARG A 48 -19.66 3.58 21.33
CA ARG A 48 -18.65 4.37 20.57
C ARG A 48 -17.26 4.25 21.21
N SER A 49 -17.18 4.30 22.52
CA SER A 49 -15.92 4.14 23.29
C SER A 49 -15.27 2.78 23.03
N LEU A 50 -16.06 1.70 23.09
CA LEU A 50 -15.55 0.36 22.83
C LEU A 50 -15.08 0.20 21.36
N SER A 51 -15.83 0.78 20.43
CA SER A 51 -15.43 0.75 19.01
C SER A 51 -14.11 1.49 18.79
N VAL A 52 -13.91 2.65 19.40
CA VAL A 52 -12.64 3.39 19.32
C VAL A 52 -11.51 2.61 19.98
N LEU A 53 -11.74 2.04 21.16
CA LEU A 53 -10.75 1.23 21.87
C LEU A 53 -10.28 0.05 21.01
N LEU A 54 -11.22 -0.67 20.40
CA LEU A 54 -10.89 -1.81 19.52
C LEU A 54 -10.10 -1.39 18.28
N GLN A 55 -10.42 -0.23 17.70
CA GLN A 55 -9.67 0.31 16.55
C GLN A 55 -8.24 0.71 16.94
N VAL A 56 -8.07 1.38 18.08
CA VAL A 56 -6.74 1.71 18.62
C VAL A 56 -5.95 0.45 18.92
N ALA A 57 -6.57 -0.53 19.58
CA ALA A 57 -5.93 -1.83 19.88
C ALA A 57 -5.52 -2.55 18.59
N ALA A 58 -6.35 -2.53 17.55
CA ALA A 58 -6.03 -3.15 16.26
C ALA A 58 -4.84 -2.47 15.58
N VAL A 59 -4.76 -1.13 15.62
CA VAL A 59 -3.61 -0.38 15.08
C VAL A 59 -2.35 -0.71 15.88
N LEU A 60 -2.41 -0.68 17.21
CA LEU A 60 -1.25 -1.00 18.06
C LEU A 60 -0.77 -2.44 17.85
N LEU A 61 -1.69 -3.39 17.70
CA LEU A 61 -1.35 -4.77 17.38
C LEU A 61 -0.70 -4.87 16.00
N GLY A 62 -1.24 -4.16 15.00
CA GLY A 62 -0.66 -4.10 13.66
C GLY A 62 0.77 -3.55 13.68
N VAL A 63 1.00 -2.46 14.41
CA VAL A 63 2.35 -1.89 14.62
C VAL A 63 3.28 -2.89 15.28
N LEU A 64 2.83 -3.53 16.37
CA LEU A 64 3.64 -4.53 17.06
C LEU A 64 4.03 -5.71 16.13
N VAL A 65 3.05 -6.20 15.36
CA VAL A 65 3.29 -7.29 14.39
C VAL A 65 4.31 -6.86 13.35
N MET A 66 4.20 -5.65 12.80
CA MET A 66 5.17 -5.14 11.82
C MET A 66 6.57 -5.07 12.42
N LEU A 67 6.75 -4.45 13.59
CA LEU A 67 8.05 -4.31 14.25
C LEU A 67 8.70 -5.67 14.62
N VAL A 68 7.90 -6.66 15.02
CA VAL A 68 8.41 -8.00 15.36
C VAL A 68 8.75 -8.80 14.12
N ARG A 69 8.07 -8.52 13.00
CA ARG A 69 8.16 -9.26 11.76
C ARG A 69 9.44 -8.99 10.98
N VAL A 70 9.91 -7.73 10.99
CA VAL A 70 11.16 -7.34 10.31
C VAL A 70 12.34 -7.84 11.13
N PRO A 71 13.13 -8.79 10.62
CA PRO A 71 14.33 -9.23 11.31
C PRO A 71 15.44 -8.19 11.12
N GLY A 72 16.16 -7.90 12.17
CA GLY A 72 17.47 -7.27 12.04
C GLY A 72 18.55 -8.32 11.76
N ARG A 73 19.55 -8.00 10.97
CA ARG A 73 20.64 -8.95 10.65
C ARG A 73 21.55 -9.18 11.87
N ASN A 74 22.11 -8.10 12.42
CA ASN A 74 23.02 -8.12 13.58
C ASN A 74 22.56 -7.15 14.69
N PHE A 75 21.37 -6.56 14.54
CA PHE A 75 20.77 -5.60 15.45
C PHE A 75 19.24 -5.68 15.32
N PRO A 76 18.46 -5.23 16.32
CA PRO A 76 17.01 -5.19 16.23
C PRO A 76 16.54 -4.32 15.05
N ALA A 77 15.45 -4.70 14.41
CA ALA A 77 14.91 -3.98 13.25
C ALA A 77 14.64 -2.49 13.53
N TRP A 78 14.20 -2.18 14.75
CA TRP A 78 13.96 -0.79 15.18
C TRP A 78 15.24 0.03 15.43
N ASP A 79 16.42 -0.59 15.43
CA ASP A 79 17.71 0.11 15.48
C ASP A 79 18.27 0.38 14.07
N GLY A 80 17.60 -0.09 13.03
CA GLY A 80 17.97 0.11 11.64
C GLY A 80 17.29 1.32 11.00
N ILE A 81 18.04 2.23 10.39
CA ILE A 81 17.48 3.22 9.44
C ILE A 81 17.79 2.74 8.03
N TYR A 82 16.74 2.74 7.19
CA TYR A 82 16.82 2.19 5.85
C TYR A 82 16.93 3.28 4.78
N ALA A 83 17.76 3.04 3.79
CA ALA A 83 17.83 3.75 2.52
C ALA A 83 17.70 5.30 2.64
N GLU A 84 16.76 5.88 1.92
CA GLU A 84 16.54 7.32 1.80
C GLU A 84 16.10 7.98 3.13
N ASP A 85 15.57 7.22 4.09
CA ASP A 85 15.25 7.75 5.43
C ASP A 85 16.51 8.31 6.10
N LEU A 86 17.64 7.59 5.96
CA LEU A 86 18.94 8.03 6.46
C LEU A 86 19.68 8.97 5.50
N LYS A 87 19.69 8.64 4.20
CA LYS A 87 20.54 9.32 3.21
C LYS A 87 19.99 10.69 2.82
N ILE A 88 18.68 10.85 2.84
CA ILE A 88 17.97 11.99 2.27
C ILE A 88 17.09 12.69 3.30
N PHE A 89 16.10 12.00 3.85
CA PHE A 89 15.03 12.68 4.58
C PHE A 89 15.47 13.19 5.94
N LEU A 90 16.16 12.38 6.75
CA LEU A 90 16.65 12.83 8.05
C LEU A 90 17.68 13.97 7.92
N PRO A 91 18.72 13.88 7.07
CA PRO A 91 19.65 14.98 6.86
C PRO A 91 19.00 16.26 6.36
N GLN A 92 18.08 16.17 5.40
CA GLN A 92 17.38 17.35 4.87
C GLN A 92 16.49 18.00 5.93
N ALA A 93 15.75 17.22 6.73
CA ALA A 93 14.92 17.74 7.81
C ALA A 93 15.76 18.41 8.90
N LEU A 94 16.97 17.91 9.19
CA LEU A 94 17.92 18.52 10.12
C LEU A 94 18.53 19.81 9.56
N GLN A 95 18.86 19.87 8.27
CA GLN A 95 19.42 21.05 7.62
C GLN A 95 18.39 22.16 7.46
N HIS A 96 17.24 21.81 6.94
CA HIS A 96 16.20 22.74 6.51
C HIS A 96 14.83 22.35 7.08
N PRO A 97 14.56 22.63 8.37
CA PRO A 97 13.31 22.27 9.00
C PRO A 97 12.10 22.81 8.22
N TRP A 98 11.08 21.98 8.05
CA TRP A 98 9.82 22.29 7.36
C TRP A 98 9.94 22.57 5.86
N HIS A 99 11.10 22.32 5.23
CA HIS A 99 11.22 22.32 3.77
C HIS A 99 10.66 21.02 3.19
N LEU A 100 9.34 20.86 3.27
CA LEU A 100 8.64 19.63 2.89
C LEU A 100 8.50 19.44 1.38
N LEU A 101 8.68 20.53 0.61
CA LEU A 101 8.45 20.56 -0.83
C LEU A 101 9.76 20.52 -1.65
N VAL A 102 10.81 19.95 -1.09
CA VAL A 102 12.06 19.70 -1.82
C VAL A 102 11.89 18.44 -2.66
N PRO A 103 12.08 18.48 -3.98
CA PRO A 103 12.00 17.26 -4.77
C PRO A 103 13.19 16.35 -4.48
N ASP A 104 12.94 15.06 -4.47
CA ASP A 104 13.92 14.03 -4.62
C ASP A 104 13.54 13.21 -5.85
N ASP A 105 14.52 12.77 -6.62
CA ASP A 105 14.26 12.05 -7.86
C ASP A 105 13.28 12.71 -8.84
N GLY A 106 13.09 14.04 -8.73
CA GLY A 106 12.22 14.83 -9.58
C GLY A 106 10.77 14.96 -9.11
N TYR A 107 10.41 14.45 -7.93
CA TYR A 107 9.08 14.58 -7.35
C TYR A 107 9.15 14.77 -5.82
N ILE A 108 8.02 15.18 -5.23
CA ILE A 108 7.92 15.37 -3.77
C ILE A 108 7.51 14.03 -3.13
N GLU A 109 8.08 13.75 -1.97
CA GLU A 109 7.72 12.63 -1.12
C GLU A 109 7.21 13.14 0.22
N LEU A 110 6.00 13.70 0.19
CA LEU A 110 5.47 14.49 1.30
C LEU A 110 5.36 13.71 2.62
N VAL A 111 4.88 12.46 2.59
CA VAL A 111 4.69 11.66 3.81
C VAL A 111 6.03 11.27 4.43
N PRO A 112 7.02 10.72 3.71
CA PRO A 112 8.37 10.50 4.23
C PRO A 112 9.00 11.77 4.85
N ARG A 113 8.86 12.91 4.18
CA ARG A 113 9.39 14.20 4.67
C ARG A 113 8.71 14.69 5.94
N LEU A 114 7.40 14.57 6.03
CA LEU A 114 6.66 14.85 7.25
C LEU A 114 7.14 13.95 8.40
N MET A 115 7.31 12.66 8.12
CA MET A 115 7.79 11.70 9.11
C MET A 115 9.19 12.08 9.59
N ALA A 116 10.13 12.34 8.67
CA ALA A 116 11.48 12.80 9.01
C ALA A 116 11.45 14.09 9.82
N GLN A 117 10.58 15.05 9.47
CA GLN A 117 10.43 16.28 10.23
C GLN A 117 9.98 16.01 11.67
N PHE A 118 9.02 15.10 11.90
CA PHE A 118 8.62 14.73 13.26
C PHE A 118 9.73 14.03 14.02
N VAL A 119 10.52 13.18 13.36
CA VAL A 119 11.70 12.51 13.94
C VAL A 119 12.70 13.52 14.49
N THR A 120 12.88 14.67 13.84
CA THR A 120 13.81 15.72 14.34
C THR A 120 13.43 16.35 15.68
N TYR A 121 12.24 16.10 16.22
CA TYR A 121 11.85 16.53 17.56
C TYR A 121 12.20 15.52 18.67
N LEU A 122 12.64 14.33 18.27
CA LEU A 122 13.02 13.26 19.19
C LEU A 122 14.56 13.27 19.40
N PRO A 123 15.06 12.68 20.48
CA PRO A 123 16.49 12.48 20.64
C PRO A 123 17.05 11.73 19.44
N LEU A 124 18.24 12.12 18.95
CA LEU A 124 18.84 11.54 17.74
C LEU A 124 18.93 10.01 17.77
N ARG A 125 19.18 9.45 18.95
CA ARG A 125 19.23 8.00 19.18
C ARG A 125 17.91 7.31 18.81
N GLU A 126 16.79 7.98 19.00
CA GLU A 126 15.44 7.44 18.77
C GLU A 126 14.98 7.59 17.31
N ALA A 127 15.83 8.11 16.42
CA ALA A 127 15.43 8.33 15.02
C ALA A 127 15.07 7.02 14.31
N ALA A 128 15.84 5.94 14.47
CA ALA A 128 15.54 4.65 13.87
C ALA A 128 14.22 4.05 14.38
N PRO A 129 14.01 3.91 15.71
CA PRO A 129 12.72 3.48 16.23
C PRO A 129 11.53 4.34 15.75
N ALA A 130 11.74 5.64 15.64
CA ALA A 130 10.69 6.56 15.22
C ALA A 130 10.28 6.36 13.74
N PHE A 131 11.24 6.14 12.84
CA PHE A 131 10.94 5.79 11.45
C PHE A 131 10.23 4.43 11.33
N ALA A 132 10.75 3.41 12.03
CA ALA A 132 10.14 2.09 12.03
C ALA A 132 8.69 2.12 12.57
N ILE A 133 8.45 2.79 13.71
CA ILE A 133 7.10 2.97 14.28
C ILE A 133 6.23 3.80 13.34
N GLY A 134 6.78 4.85 12.72
CA GLY A 134 6.07 5.69 11.77
C GLY A 134 5.58 4.92 10.55
N GLY A 135 6.44 4.14 9.91
CA GLY A 135 6.09 3.26 8.79
C GLY A 135 5.04 2.21 9.19
N ALA A 136 5.24 1.55 10.34
CA ALA A 136 4.30 0.59 10.88
C ALA A 136 2.91 1.21 11.20
N LEU A 137 2.87 2.45 11.71
CA LEU A 137 1.62 3.19 11.98
C LEU A 137 0.87 3.50 10.67
N VAL A 138 1.56 3.93 9.62
CA VAL A 138 0.93 4.17 8.31
C VAL A 138 0.36 2.86 7.76
N THR A 139 1.13 1.76 7.81
CA THR A 139 0.70 0.44 7.34
C THR A 139 -0.53 -0.06 8.10
N ALA A 140 -0.50 -0.03 9.44
CA ALA A 140 -1.62 -0.45 10.29
C ALA A 140 -2.84 0.47 10.11
N GLY A 141 -2.62 1.77 9.93
CA GLY A 141 -3.66 2.75 9.60
C GLY A 141 -4.33 2.45 8.26
N CYS A 142 -3.54 2.13 7.22
CA CYS A 142 -4.05 1.69 5.91
C CYS A 142 -4.85 0.40 6.04
N ALA A 143 -4.37 -0.59 6.79
CA ALA A 143 -5.08 -1.85 7.03
C ALA A 143 -6.44 -1.63 7.71
N LEU A 144 -6.50 -0.80 8.76
CA LEU A 144 -7.74 -0.43 9.43
C LEU A 144 -8.69 0.34 8.51
N PHE A 145 -8.17 1.30 7.73
CA PHE A 145 -8.95 2.03 6.73
C PHE A 145 -9.58 1.06 5.74
N ILE A 146 -8.79 0.16 5.14
CA ILE A 146 -9.23 -0.84 4.17
C ILE A 146 -10.29 -1.75 4.76
N PHE A 147 -10.12 -2.22 6.01
CA PHE A 147 -11.14 -3.00 6.71
C PHE A 147 -12.51 -2.31 6.72
N HIS A 148 -12.54 -1.01 6.94
CA HIS A 148 -13.80 -0.26 7.00
C HIS A 148 -14.38 0.03 5.61
N VAL A 149 -13.54 0.48 4.67
CA VAL A 149 -14.04 0.97 3.37
C VAL A 149 -14.38 -0.15 2.40
N SER A 150 -13.79 -1.33 2.57
CA SER A 150 -14.07 -2.51 1.75
C SER A 150 -15.48 -3.11 1.98
N ALA A 151 -16.21 -2.66 3.00
CA ALA A 151 -17.52 -3.20 3.38
C ALA A 151 -18.58 -3.15 2.26
N GLY A 152 -18.44 -2.27 1.27
CA GLY A 152 -19.29 -2.22 0.09
C GLY A 152 -19.10 -3.42 -0.85
N HIS A 153 -17.90 -3.96 -0.92
CA HIS A 153 -17.51 -5.08 -1.79
C HIS A 153 -17.45 -6.40 -1.03
N VAL A 154 -16.84 -6.41 0.15
CA VAL A 154 -16.67 -7.58 1.03
C VAL A 154 -17.65 -7.47 2.18
N ARG A 155 -18.70 -8.30 2.21
CA ARG A 155 -19.70 -8.25 3.29
C ARG A 155 -19.30 -9.02 4.54
N SER A 156 -18.55 -10.12 4.36
CA SER A 156 -18.03 -10.91 5.47
C SER A 156 -17.03 -10.11 6.30
N PRO A 157 -17.28 -9.86 7.60
CA PRO A 157 -16.31 -9.18 8.46
C PRO A 157 -15.01 -9.99 8.62
N LEU A 158 -15.08 -11.32 8.56
CA LEU A 158 -13.90 -12.19 8.57
C LEU A 158 -13.02 -11.97 7.35
N LEU A 159 -13.62 -11.95 6.15
CA LEU A 159 -12.84 -11.73 4.93
C LEU A 159 -12.30 -10.29 4.83
N ARG A 160 -12.98 -9.30 5.40
CA ARG A 160 -12.41 -7.96 5.57
C ARG A 160 -11.22 -7.94 6.53
N PHE A 161 -11.29 -8.74 7.58
CA PHE A 161 -10.17 -8.91 8.51
C PHE A 161 -8.98 -9.60 7.82
N VAL A 162 -9.23 -10.66 7.04
CA VAL A 162 -8.20 -11.31 6.20
C VAL A 162 -7.58 -10.32 5.22
N LEU A 163 -8.38 -9.46 4.59
CA LEU A 163 -7.89 -8.40 3.70
C LEU A 163 -7.00 -7.38 4.43
N ALA A 164 -7.38 -6.98 5.64
CA ALA A 164 -6.57 -6.09 6.47
C ALA A 164 -5.28 -6.76 6.95
N LEU A 165 -5.34 -8.06 7.30
CA LEU A 165 -4.15 -8.85 7.64
C LEU A 165 -3.20 -8.98 6.46
N ALA A 166 -3.71 -9.13 5.23
CA ALA A 166 -2.87 -9.18 4.03
C ALA A 166 -1.99 -7.92 3.91
N VAL A 167 -2.50 -6.73 4.32
CA VAL A 167 -1.70 -5.49 4.31
C VAL A 167 -0.51 -5.57 5.28
N VAL A 168 -0.76 -6.09 6.48
CA VAL A 168 0.27 -6.18 7.55
C VAL A 168 1.21 -7.36 7.33
N LEU A 169 0.72 -8.47 6.75
CA LEU A 169 1.43 -9.75 6.66
C LEU A 169 1.97 -10.06 5.25
N LEU A 170 1.89 -9.13 4.30
CA LEU A 170 2.38 -9.37 2.94
C LEU A 170 3.84 -9.84 2.94
N PRO A 171 4.16 -11.04 2.44
CA PRO A 171 5.52 -11.58 2.50
C PRO A 171 6.55 -10.71 1.77
N ILE A 172 6.24 -10.29 0.55
CA ILE A 172 7.14 -9.50 -0.31
C ILE A 172 7.51 -8.14 0.31
N ALA A 173 6.68 -7.60 1.22
CA ALA A 173 6.95 -6.33 1.88
C ALA A 173 8.25 -6.34 2.72
N LEU A 174 8.67 -7.52 3.21
CA LEU A 174 9.92 -7.67 3.98
C LEU A 174 11.18 -7.49 3.12
N MET A 175 11.05 -7.58 1.81
CA MET A 175 12.18 -7.38 0.91
C MET A 175 12.67 -5.92 0.96
N GLU A 176 11.74 -4.94 0.96
CA GLU A 176 12.10 -3.53 0.83
C GLU A 176 11.24 -2.60 1.71
N ILE A 177 9.92 -2.73 1.70
CA ILE A 177 9.02 -1.65 2.14
C ILE A 177 8.57 -1.70 3.60
N ALA A 178 8.81 -2.79 4.33
CA ALA A 178 8.33 -2.92 5.70
C ALA A 178 9.06 -1.99 6.67
N ASP A 179 8.34 -1.33 7.57
CA ASP A 179 8.84 -0.47 8.67
C ASP A 179 9.81 0.64 8.20
N SER A 180 9.53 1.22 7.04
CA SER A 180 10.31 2.31 6.46
C SER A 180 9.42 3.54 6.25
N GLY A 181 9.96 4.72 6.49
CA GLY A 181 9.27 5.99 6.25
C GLY A 181 9.15 6.27 4.75
N VAL A 182 10.22 6.03 4.00
CA VAL A 182 10.27 6.24 2.55
C VAL A 182 9.26 5.38 1.80
N ASP A 183 9.03 4.17 2.29
CA ASP A 183 8.17 3.19 1.60
C ASP A 183 6.71 3.19 2.07
N ALA A 184 6.35 3.99 3.08
CA ALA A 184 4.97 4.16 3.54
C ALA A 184 3.96 4.47 2.41
N PRO A 185 4.29 5.27 1.36
CA PRO A 185 3.39 5.54 0.24
C PRO A 185 2.89 4.30 -0.51
N TRP A 186 3.64 3.20 -0.55
CA TRP A 186 3.21 1.98 -1.25
C TRP A 186 2.00 1.31 -0.60
N TYR A 187 1.89 1.36 0.72
CA TYR A 187 0.69 0.93 1.44
C TYR A 187 -0.48 1.90 1.24
N MET A 188 -0.15 3.20 1.12
CA MET A 188 -1.15 4.23 0.85
C MET A 188 -1.74 4.10 -0.56
N ASP A 189 -0.99 3.62 -1.56
CA ASP A 189 -1.51 3.32 -2.89
C ASP A 189 -2.63 2.27 -2.83
N PHE A 190 -2.49 1.23 -2.00
CA PHE A 190 -3.56 0.26 -1.80
C PHE A 190 -4.76 0.84 -1.05
N ALA A 191 -4.52 1.70 -0.06
CA ALA A 191 -5.59 2.44 0.60
C ALA A 191 -6.30 3.40 -0.37
N LEU A 192 -5.57 4.04 -1.29
CA LEU A 192 -6.12 4.89 -2.35
C LEU A 192 -7.00 4.10 -3.32
N PHE A 193 -6.58 2.89 -3.75
CA PHE A 193 -7.43 2.02 -4.56
C PHE A 193 -8.81 1.82 -3.91
N TRP A 194 -8.83 1.46 -2.62
CA TRP A 194 -10.06 1.27 -1.88
C TRP A 194 -10.84 2.57 -1.65
N ALA A 195 -10.16 3.68 -1.42
CA ALA A 195 -10.78 5.00 -1.31
C ALA A 195 -11.46 5.42 -2.63
N CYS A 196 -10.84 5.12 -3.78
CA CYS A 196 -11.43 5.35 -5.10
C CYS A 196 -12.75 4.60 -5.30
N LEU A 197 -12.91 3.43 -4.71
CA LEU A 197 -14.13 2.62 -4.82
C LEU A 197 -15.16 2.97 -3.73
N TRP A 198 -14.75 3.56 -2.64
CA TRP A 198 -15.60 3.85 -1.50
C TRP A 198 -16.49 5.07 -1.71
N ARG A 199 -17.74 5.01 -1.21
CA ARG A 199 -18.69 6.13 -1.17
C ARG A 199 -18.90 6.59 0.28
N PRO A 200 -18.12 7.60 0.75
CA PRO A 200 -18.27 8.11 2.11
C PRO A 200 -19.61 8.81 2.31
N ARG A 201 -20.28 8.51 3.44
CA ARG A 201 -21.58 9.12 3.80
C ARG A 201 -21.46 10.27 4.77
N THR A 202 -20.34 10.35 5.49
CA THR A 202 -20.09 11.36 6.54
C THR A 202 -19.05 12.37 6.11
N ARG A 203 -19.08 13.57 6.72
CA ARG A 203 -18.04 14.60 6.48
C ARG A 203 -16.64 14.10 6.83
N THR A 204 -16.50 13.39 7.96
CA THR A 204 -15.23 12.76 8.36
C THR A 204 -14.76 11.72 7.37
N GLY A 205 -15.67 10.89 6.83
CA GLY A 205 -15.34 9.95 5.76
C GLY A 205 -14.89 10.65 4.48
N MET A 206 -15.55 11.75 4.09
CA MET A 206 -15.13 12.55 2.92
C MET A 206 -13.74 13.16 3.15
N ALA A 207 -13.49 13.73 4.33
CA ALA A 207 -12.18 14.27 4.68
C ALA A 207 -11.10 13.19 4.66
N GLY A 208 -11.37 12.01 5.22
CA GLY A 208 -10.46 10.86 5.18
C GLY A 208 -10.16 10.40 3.74
N ALA A 209 -11.18 10.29 2.88
CA ALA A 209 -10.98 9.94 1.48
C ALA A 209 -10.16 10.99 0.72
N ALA A 210 -10.42 12.28 0.96
CA ALA A 210 -9.64 13.37 0.37
C ALA A 210 -8.19 13.37 0.89
N ALA A 211 -7.98 13.13 2.18
CA ALA A 211 -6.65 13.06 2.79
C ALA A 211 -5.83 11.90 2.19
N ILE A 212 -6.40 10.69 2.09
CA ILE A 212 -5.72 9.55 1.44
C ILE A 212 -5.36 9.92 0.00
N GLY A 213 -6.31 10.49 -0.77
CA GLY A 213 -6.02 10.92 -2.15
C GLY A 213 -4.87 11.93 -2.22
N PHE A 214 -4.92 12.97 -1.38
CA PHE A 214 -3.92 14.03 -1.35
C PHE A 214 -2.53 13.54 -0.94
N PHE A 215 -2.43 12.89 0.22
CA PHE A 215 -1.14 12.48 0.75
C PHE A 215 -0.49 11.38 -0.10
N THR A 216 -1.26 10.45 -0.67
CA THR A 216 -0.72 9.47 -1.61
C THR A 216 -0.18 10.16 -2.86
N ALA A 217 -0.99 11.00 -3.52
CA ALA A 217 -0.57 11.66 -4.76
C ALA A 217 0.57 12.68 -4.55
N ALA A 218 0.68 13.29 -3.35
CA ALA A 218 1.78 14.17 -2.99
C ALA A 218 3.05 13.43 -2.54
N SER A 219 3.01 12.08 -2.44
CA SER A 219 4.15 11.28 -1.97
C SER A 219 4.67 10.30 -3.01
N THR A 220 3.90 9.96 -4.05
CA THR A 220 4.35 9.05 -5.09
C THR A 220 3.74 9.38 -6.45
N LEU A 221 4.53 9.31 -7.51
CA LEU A 221 4.06 9.43 -8.89
C LEU A 221 3.24 8.21 -9.32
N MET A 222 3.40 7.07 -8.67
CA MET A 222 2.67 5.84 -8.99
C MET A 222 1.16 6.01 -8.85
N SER A 223 0.70 6.94 -8.02
CA SER A 223 -0.73 7.28 -7.85
C SER A 223 -1.43 7.69 -9.15
N VAL A 224 -0.70 8.11 -10.19
CA VAL A 224 -1.27 8.45 -11.51
C VAL A 224 -1.95 7.25 -12.17
N VAL A 225 -1.53 6.04 -11.86
CA VAL A 225 -2.16 4.80 -12.35
C VAL A 225 -3.64 4.70 -11.97
N PHE A 226 -4.08 5.39 -10.91
CA PHE A 226 -5.49 5.43 -10.51
C PHE A 226 -6.36 6.41 -11.33
N ALA A 227 -5.78 7.21 -12.22
CA ALA A 227 -6.54 8.18 -13.03
C ALA A 227 -7.71 7.54 -13.82
N PRO A 228 -7.58 6.36 -14.47
CA PRO A 228 -8.70 5.72 -15.15
C PRO A 228 -9.84 5.35 -14.17
N LEU A 229 -9.50 4.87 -12.96
CA LEU A 229 -10.48 4.53 -11.95
C LEU A 229 -11.20 5.77 -11.39
N LEU A 230 -10.47 6.86 -11.18
CA LEU A 230 -11.03 8.14 -10.75
C LEU A 230 -11.91 8.77 -11.84
N LEU A 231 -11.51 8.66 -13.12
CA LEU A 231 -12.34 9.08 -14.24
C LEU A 231 -13.65 8.27 -14.30
N ALA A 232 -13.57 6.94 -14.17
CA ALA A 232 -14.75 6.09 -14.08
C ALA A 232 -15.67 6.50 -12.92
N ARG A 233 -15.07 6.90 -11.77
CA ARG A 233 -15.80 7.43 -10.62
C ARG A 233 -16.55 8.73 -10.95
N VAL A 234 -15.90 9.69 -11.60
CA VAL A 234 -16.53 10.97 -11.99
C VAL A 234 -17.72 10.72 -12.92
N ILE A 235 -17.57 9.81 -13.88
CA ILE A 235 -18.64 9.45 -14.83
C ILE A 235 -19.81 8.73 -14.12
N ALA A 236 -19.49 7.80 -13.21
CA ALA A 236 -20.50 6.99 -12.53
C ALA A 236 -21.23 7.73 -11.40
N LEU A 237 -20.55 8.65 -10.71
CA LEU A 237 -21.00 9.34 -9.50
C LEU A 237 -20.90 10.86 -9.67
N PRO A 238 -21.85 11.52 -10.34
CA PRO A 238 -21.71 12.95 -10.71
C PRO A 238 -21.89 13.93 -9.54
N ARG A 239 -22.19 13.48 -8.32
CA ARG A 239 -22.38 14.37 -7.18
C ARG A 239 -21.03 14.81 -6.59
N LEU A 240 -20.81 16.11 -6.43
CA LEU A 240 -19.55 16.69 -5.92
C LEU A 240 -19.10 16.08 -4.59
N ARG A 241 -20.01 15.81 -3.67
CA ARG A 241 -19.69 15.17 -2.37
C ARG A 241 -19.07 13.78 -2.52
N GLU A 242 -19.34 13.10 -3.62
CA GLU A 242 -18.81 11.77 -3.90
C GLU A 242 -17.39 11.84 -4.51
N GLN A 243 -16.92 13.04 -4.87
CA GLN A 243 -15.62 13.28 -5.51
C GLN A 243 -14.51 13.68 -4.53
N ALA A 244 -14.71 13.52 -3.22
CA ALA A 244 -13.74 13.95 -2.22
C ALA A 244 -12.34 13.32 -2.45
N VAL A 245 -12.27 12.02 -2.75
CA VAL A 245 -10.99 11.34 -3.07
C VAL A 245 -10.37 11.87 -4.36
N THR A 246 -11.19 12.10 -5.40
CA THR A 246 -10.73 12.64 -6.68
C THR A 246 -10.17 14.05 -6.51
N ALA A 247 -10.84 14.89 -5.72
CA ALA A 247 -10.38 16.25 -5.42
C ALA A 247 -9.06 16.23 -4.64
N GLY A 248 -8.95 15.37 -3.60
CA GLY A 248 -7.71 15.21 -2.86
C GLY A 248 -6.56 14.74 -3.75
N TRP A 249 -6.77 13.68 -4.53
CA TRP A 249 -5.79 13.17 -5.48
C TRP A 249 -5.36 14.23 -6.51
N ALA A 250 -6.30 14.93 -7.11
CA ALA A 250 -5.99 16.00 -8.06
C ALA A 250 -5.18 17.13 -7.42
N ALA A 251 -5.50 17.52 -6.17
CA ALA A 251 -4.72 18.51 -5.43
C ALA A 251 -3.28 18.03 -5.17
N GLY A 252 -3.08 16.75 -4.81
CA GLY A 252 -1.75 16.15 -4.65
C GLY A 252 -0.97 16.12 -5.97
N CYS A 253 -1.62 15.71 -7.08
CA CYS A 253 -1.00 15.75 -8.41
C CYS A 253 -0.65 17.17 -8.85
N LEU A 254 -1.51 18.17 -8.59
CA LEU A 254 -1.23 19.57 -8.89
C LEU A 254 -0.05 20.11 -8.08
N LEU A 255 0.11 19.66 -6.82
CA LEU A 255 1.27 19.98 -6.00
C LEU A 255 2.56 19.40 -6.59
N GLN A 256 2.51 18.19 -7.15
CA GLN A 256 3.66 17.51 -7.80
C GLN A 256 4.05 18.15 -9.14
N LEU A 257 3.08 18.65 -9.88
CA LEU A 257 3.25 19.05 -11.29
C LEU A 257 4.43 19.99 -11.54
N PRO A 258 4.65 21.10 -10.78
CA PRO A 258 5.78 21.99 -11.00
C PRO A 258 7.13 21.28 -10.87
N TYR A 259 7.25 20.34 -9.93
CA TYR A 259 8.50 19.63 -9.67
C TYR A 259 8.79 18.59 -10.73
N VAL A 260 7.78 17.84 -11.15
CA VAL A 260 7.92 16.87 -12.25
C VAL A 260 8.28 17.58 -13.54
N VAL A 261 7.64 18.71 -13.87
CA VAL A 261 7.91 19.47 -15.10
C VAL A 261 9.32 20.08 -15.07
N SER A 262 9.73 20.67 -13.94
CA SER A 262 11.07 21.26 -13.81
C SER A 262 12.20 20.23 -13.84
N ASN A 263 11.91 18.98 -13.46
CA ASN A 263 12.89 17.88 -13.42
C ASN A 263 12.64 16.81 -14.51
N LEU A 264 11.86 17.15 -15.54
CA LEU A 264 11.45 16.17 -16.56
C LEU A 264 12.65 15.49 -17.23
N ALA A 265 13.74 16.22 -17.46
CA ALA A 265 14.97 15.68 -18.03
C ALA A 265 15.62 14.61 -17.13
N SER A 266 15.64 14.81 -15.81
CA SER A 266 16.16 13.83 -14.86
C SER A 266 15.25 12.60 -14.75
N VAL A 267 13.94 12.80 -14.74
CA VAL A 267 12.96 11.71 -14.77
C VAL A 267 13.11 10.90 -16.07
N GLN A 268 13.27 11.57 -17.21
CA GLN A 268 13.47 10.91 -18.50
C GLN A 268 14.82 10.19 -18.60
N SER A 269 15.89 10.76 -18.04
CA SER A 269 17.21 10.11 -18.04
C SER A 269 17.22 8.82 -17.24
N ARG A 270 16.39 8.73 -16.21
CA ARG A 270 16.20 7.51 -15.41
C ARG A 270 15.27 6.49 -16.06
N ALA A 271 14.27 6.96 -16.81
CA ALA A 271 13.35 6.06 -17.50
C ALA A 271 14.03 5.18 -18.57
N GLY A 272 15.33 5.41 -18.86
CA GLY A 272 16.09 4.59 -19.79
C GLY A 272 15.41 4.42 -21.14
N HIS A 273 15.72 3.33 -21.82
CA HIS A 273 14.96 2.93 -23.01
C HIS A 273 13.61 2.30 -22.57
N PRO A 274 12.51 2.59 -23.27
CA PRO A 274 11.21 2.00 -22.94
C PRO A 274 11.34 0.48 -22.88
N ALA A 275 10.91 -0.10 -21.77
CA ALA A 275 10.97 -1.53 -21.56
C ALA A 275 10.23 -2.25 -22.70
N ALA A 276 10.89 -3.19 -23.36
CA ALA A 276 10.23 -4.02 -24.35
C ALA A 276 9.00 -4.70 -23.70
N PRO A 277 7.86 -4.83 -24.42
CA PRO A 277 6.66 -5.46 -23.85
C PRO A 277 6.91 -6.80 -23.17
N GLY A 278 7.84 -7.61 -23.72
CA GLY A 278 8.26 -8.88 -23.13
C GLY A 278 8.89 -8.73 -21.73
N LEU A 279 9.59 -7.63 -21.44
CA LEU A 279 10.16 -7.37 -20.12
C LEU A 279 9.08 -7.00 -19.10
N VAL A 280 8.05 -6.26 -19.49
CA VAL A 280 6.90 -5.95 -18.63
C VAL A 280 6.17 -7.23 -18.23
N PHE A 281 5.96 -8.15 -19.20
CA PHE A 281 5.34 -9.46 -18.93
C PHE A 281 6.24 -10.34 -18.07
N ALA A 282 7.55 -10.36 -18.31
CA ALA A 282 8.49 -11.10 -17.48
C ALA A 282 8.52 -10.55 -16.05
N PHE A 283 8.57 -9.21 -15.89
CA PHE A 283 8.48 -8.55 -14.59
C PHE A 283 7.18 -8.89 -13.86
N TYR A 284 6.03 -8.80 -14.53
CA TYR A 284 4.75 -9.16 -13.92
C TYR A 284 4.71 -10.66 -13.55
N GLY A 285 5.16 -11.53 -14.43
CA GLY A 285 5.20 -12.97 -14.16
C GLY A 285 6.09 -13.35 -12.98
N HIS A 286 7.31 -12.84 -12.97
CA HIS A 286 8.31 -13.22 -11.97
C HIS A 286 8.24 -12.37 -10.69
N GLY A 287 7.92 -11.09 -10.80
CA GLY A 287 7.88 -10.19 -9.66
C GLY A 287 6.53 -10.14 -8.95
N VAL A 288 5.42 -10.39 -9.66
CA VAL A 288 4.07 -10.33 -9.08
C VAL A 288 3.47 -11.73 -8.93
N VAL A 289 3.38 -12.50 -10.02
CA VAL A 289 2.68 -13.79 -10.02
C VAL A 289 3.42 -14.82 -9.18
N LEU A 290 4.73 -14.93 -9.37
CA LEU A 290 5.54 -15.93 -8.67
C LEU A 290 5.50 -15.75 -7.14
N PRO A 291 5.76 -14.55 -6.57
CA PRO A 291 5.73 -14.35 -5.12
C PRO A 291 4.33 -14.10 -4.55
N ALA A 292 3.26 -14.11 -5.36
CA ALA A 292 1.89 -13.84 -4.88
C ALA A 292 1.43 -14.77 -3.75
N LEU A 293 1.96 -15.98 -3.69
CA LEU A 293 1.63 -16.99 -2.66
C LEU A 293 2.68 -17.09 -1.55
N GLY A 294 3.65 -16.17 -1.50
CA GLY A 294 4.75 -16.16 -0.56
C GLY A 294 6.10 -16.56 -1.17
N TRP A 295 7.18 -16.07 -0.53
CA TRP A 295 8.53 -16.22 -1.05
C TRP A 295 9.06 -17.65 -0.95
N HIS A 296 8.88 -18.32 0.18
CA HIS A 296 9.35 -19.70 0.37
C HIS A 296 8.68 -20.68 -0.60
N LEU A 297 7.38 -20.52 -0.84
CA LEU A 297 6.67 -21.35 -1.82
C LEU A 297 7.17 -21.06 -3.24
N ALA A 298 7.37 -19.79 -3.58
CA ALA A 298 7.93 -19.39 -4.86
C ALA A 298 9.33 -19.98 -5.07
N TRP A 299 10.19 -19.91 -4.07
CA TRP A 299 11.53 -20.48 -4.08
C TRP A 299 11.51 -22.02 -4.25
N TRP A 300 10.67 -22.70 -3.48
CA TRP A 300 10.53 -24.14 -3.57
C TRP A 300 10.06 -24.59 -4.98
N LEU A 301 9.04 -23.94 -5.51
CA LEU A 301 8.58 -24.22 -6.87
C LEU A 301 9.63 -23.91 -7.94
N GLN A 302 10.35 -22.82 -7.77
CA GLN A 302 11.43 -22.41 -8.68
C GLN A 302 12.58 -23.43 -8.67
N SER A 303 12.95 -23.97 -7.50
CA SER A 303 13.98 -25.03 -7.42
C SER A 303 13.55 -26.34 -8.05
N ALA A 304 12.24 -26.66 -8.01
CA ALA A 304 11.69 -27.90 -8.57
C ALA A 304 11.40 -27.83 -10.08
N ALA A 305 10.89 -26.70 -10.57
CA ALA A 305 10.39 -26.57 -11.95
C ALA A 305 11.12 -25.49 -12.78
N GLY A 306 12.14 -24.86 -12.20
CA GLY A 306 12.74 -23.66 -12.76
C GLY A 306 11.80 -22.45 -12.64
N ARG A 307 12.34 -21.26 -12.82
CA ARG A 307 11.62 -20.01 -12.65
C ARG A 307 10.40 -19.91 -13.57
N ASN A 308 10.56 -20.11 -14.87
CA ASN A 308 9.47 -20.04 -15.83
C ASN A 308 8.41 -21.12 -15.55
N GLY A 309 8.82 -22.33 -15.17
CA GLY A 309 7.92 -23.40 -14.79
C GLY A 309 7.09 -23.05 -13.56
N ALA A 310 7.72 -22.54 -12.51
CA ALA A 310 7.04 -22.08 -11.30
C ALA A 310 6.04 -20.94 -11.59
N THR A 311 6.46 -19.95 -12.40
CA THR A 311 5.58 -18.84 -12.84
C THR A 311 4.37 -19.34 -13.62
N LEU A 312 4.56 -20.30 -14.53
CA LEU A 312 3.46 -20.88 -15.29
C LEU A 312 2.50 -21.68 -14.40
N ILE A 313 3.03 -22.41 -13.42
CA ILE A 313 2.19 -23.17 -12.48
C ILE A 313 1.32 -22.20 -11.65
N ILE A 314 1.93 -21.22 -10.97
CA ILE A 314 1.18 -20.27 -10.14
C ILE A 314 0.27 -19.40 -11.00
N GLY A 315 0.78 -18.88 -12.12
CA GLY A 315 -0.01 -18.09 -13.06
C GLY A 315 -1.18 -18.86 -13.66
N GLY A 316 -0.99 -20.14 -13.98
CA GLY A 316 -2.06 -21.02 -14.44
C GLY A 316 -3.14 -21.22 -13.38
N ILE A 317 -2.77 -21.45 -12.12
CA ILE A 317 -3.71 -21.58 -11.00
C ILE A 317 -4.52 -20.28 -10.83
N LEU A 318 -3.84 -19.14 -10.78
CA LEU A 318 -4.50 -17.83 -10.66
C LEU A 318 -5.39 -17.52 -11.87
N ALA A 319 -4.92 -17.82 -13.09
CA ALA A 319 -5.70 -17.59 -14.30
C ALA A 319 -6.98 -18.46 -14.32
N VAL A 320 -6.88 -19.74 -13.96
CA VAL A 320 -8.05 -20.63 -13.85
C VAL A 320 -9.02 -20.12 -12.78
N PHE A 321 -8.50 -19.72 -11.63
CA PHE A 321 -9.34 -19.17 -10.55
C PHE A 321 -10.05 -17.89 -10.98
N PHE A 322 -9.35 -16.92 -11.56
CA PHE A 322 -9.97 -15.67 -11.98
C PHE A 322 -10.89 -15.85 -13.19
N LEU A 323 -10.56 -16.69 -14.14
CA LEU A 323 -11.44 -17.05 -15.25
C LEU A 323 -12.74 -17.69 -14.73
N TRP A 324 -12.63 -18.62 -13.79
CA TRP A 324 -13.80 -19.16 -13.11
C TRP A 324 -14.61 -18.08 -12.40
N ALA A 325 -13.98 -17.18 -11.68
CA ALA A 325 -14.65 -16.06 -11.02
C ALA A 325 -15.37 -15.15 -12.03
N LEU A 326 -14.71 -14.83 -13.16
CA LEU A 326 -15.28 -13.99 -14.21
C LEU A 326 -16.48 -14.64 -14.92
N ILE A 327 -16.47 -15.97 -15.09
CA ILE A 327 -17.57 -16.70 -15.75
C ILE A 327 -18.75 -16.87 -14.78
N THR A 328 -18.49 -17.24 -13.52
CA THR A 328 -19.52 -17.67 -12.58
C THR A 328 -20.14 -16.54 -11.76
N GLN A 329 -19.45 -15.40 -11.64
CA GLN A 329 -19.91 -14.31 -10.79
C GLN A 329 -20.67 -13.26 -11.58
N PRO A 330 -21.88 -12.83 -11.16
CA PRO A 330 -22.62 -11.78 -11.83
C PRO A 330 -22.19 -10.37 -11.35
N GLY A 331 -22.29 -9.39 -12.27
CA GLY A 331 -22.29 -7.96 -11.94
C GLY A 331 -21.08 -7.47 -11.14
N ARG A 332 -21.31 -6.91 -9.96
CA ARG A 332 -20.33 -6.17 -9.14
C ARG A 332 -19.01 -6.90 -8.88
N PRO A 333 -19.00 -8.17 -8.41
CA PRO A 333 -17.73 -8.87 -8.15
C PRO A 333 -16.89 -9.06 -9.40
N ARG A 334 -17.54 -9.35 -10.54
CA ARG A 334 -16.85 -9.47 -11.83
C ARG A 334 -16.17 -8.16 -12.21
N VAL A 335 -16.89 -7.04 -12.14
CA VAL A 335 -16.36 -5.72 -12.50
C VAL A 335 -15.22 -5.32 -11.55
N PHE A 336 -15.33 -5.64 -10.25
CA PHE A 336 -14.26 -5.42 -9.28
C PHE A 336 -13.01 -6.24 -9.61
N VAL A 337 -13.15 -7.55 -9.88
CA VAL A 337 -12.00 -8.41 -10.23
C VAL A 337 -11.27 -7.87 -11.45
N VAL A 338 -12.01 -7.50 -12.51
CA VAL A 338 -11.41 -6.89 -13.71
C VAL A 338 -10.68 -5.59 -13.36
N ALA A 339 -11.32 -4.69 -12.61
CA ALA A 339 -10.73 -3.41 -12.24
C ALA A 339 -9.45 -3.58 -11.39
N ALA A 340 -9.47 -4.50 -10.41
CA ALA A 340 -8.31 -4.79 -9.57
C ALA A 340 -7.14 -5.35 -10.39
N LEU A 341 -7.37 -6.37 -11.22
CA LEU A 341 -6.33 -6.99 -12.04
C LEU A 341 -5.77 -6.00 -13.09
N LEU A 342 -6.62 -5.22 -13.75
CA LEU A 342 -6.16 -4.19 -14.69
C LEU A 342 -5.36 -3.08 -13.98
N THR A 343 -5.80 -2.62 -12.81
CA THR A 343 -5.04 -1.63 -12.04
C THR A 343 -3.68 -2.19 -11.62
N GLY A 344 -3.62 -3.44 -11.19
CA GLY A 344 -2.36 -4.13 -10.85
C GLY A 344 -1.40 -4.23 -12.05
N LEU A 345 -1.93 -4.62 -13.21
CA LEU A 345 -1.15 -4.69 -14.44
C LEU A 345 -0.63 -3.31 -14.87
N LEU A 346 -1.49 -2.28 -14.84
CA LEU A 346 -1.09 -0.91 -15.17
C LEU A 346 -0.03 -0.39 -14.21
N PHE A 347 -0.16 -0.69 -12.92
CA PHE A 347 0.81 -0.29 -11.90
C PHE A 347 2.18 -0.94 -12.14
N ALA A 348 2.22 -2.24 -12.38
CA ALA A 348 3.46 -2.96 -12.69
C ALA A 348 4.09 -2.48 -14.01
N ALA A 349 3.27 -2.24 -15.03
CA ALA A 349 3.74 -1.72 -16.32
C ALA A 349 4.32 -0.31 -16.16
N PHE A 350 3.66 0.57 -15.40
CA PHE A 350 4.13 1.93 -15.15
C PHE A 350 5.43 1.92 -14.32
N GLY A 351 5.51 1.06 -13.29
CA GLY A 351 6.74 0.84 -12.52
C GLY A 351 7.90 0.38 -13.39
N ALA A 352 7.67 -0.60 -14.27
CA ALA A 352 8.67 -1.09 -15.20
C ALA A 352 9.15 -0.03 -16.22
N ILE A 353 8.29 0.91 -16.60
CA ILE A 353 8.64 2.01 -17.52
C ILE A 353 9.44 3.10 -16.81
N ILE A 354 9.05 3.46 -15.57
CA ILE A 354 9.70 4.56 -14.81
C ILE A 354 11.04 4.12 -14.24
N SER A 355 11.16 2.90 -13.78
CA SER A 355 12.40 2.41 -13.18
C SER A 355 13.32 1.85 -14.25
N SER A 356 14.30 2.67 -14.67
CA SER A 356 15.32 2.30 -15.67
C SER A 356 16.19 1.10 -15.24
N ASN A 357 16.22 0.80 -13.96
CA ASN A 357 16.99 -0.32 -13.41
C ASN A 357 16.27 -1.67 -13.55
N LEU A 358 14.95 -1.67 -13.77
CA LEU A 358 14.18 -2.90 -13.96
C LEU A 358 14.45 -3.62 -15.29
N PRO A 359 14.68 -2.96 -16.43
CA PRO A 359 14.89 -3.64 -17.70
C PRO A 359 16.19 -4.43 -17.84
N GLY A 360 17.21 -4.09 -17.04
CA GLY A 360 18.52 -4.75 -17.07
C GLY A 360 18.68 -5.86 -16.05
N LEU A 361 17.68 -6.06 -15.22
CA LEU A 361 17.76 -7.05 -14.15
C LEU A 361 17.73 -8.46 -14.75
N PRO A 362 18.79 -9.25 -14.55
CA PRO A 362 18.61 -10.68 -14.61
C PRO A 362 17.55 -10.95 -13.53
N VAL A 363 16.37 -11.25 -13.97
CA VAL A 363 15.15 -11.50 -13.17
C VAL A 363 15.39 -12.45 -11.96
N THR A 364 16.63 -12.71 -11.57
CA THR A 364 17.03 -13.66 -10.54
C THR A 364 17.48 -13.03 -9.23
N GLU A 365 18.14 -11.89 -9.30
CA GLU A 365 18.79 -11.32 -8.09
C GLU A 365 18.10 -10.05 -7.61
N ASP A 366 17.24 -9.44 -8.44
CA ASP A 366 16.78 -8.08 -8.23
C ASP A 366 15.27 -7.92 -8.00
N ILE A 367 14.52 -8.98 -7.74
CA ILE A 367 13.18 -8.85 -7.14
C ILE A 367 13.27 -8.11 -5.80
N GLU A 368 14.39 -8.25 -5.11
CA GLU A 368 14.68 -7.58 -3.85
C GLU A 368 14.65 -6.06 -4.00
N HIS A 369 15.28 -5.51 -5.04
CA HIS A 369 15.37 -4.06 -5.29
C HIS A 369 14.12 -3.45 -5.96
N GLY A 370 13.21 -4.26 -6.47
CA GLY A 370 12.00 -3.82 -7.17
C GLY A 370 10.71 -4.27 -6.50
N SER A 371 10.80 -4.81 -5.29
CA SER A 371 9.64 -5.38 -4.58
C SER A 371 8.54 -4.35 -4.30
N ARG A 372 8.89 -3.09 -4.14
CA ARG A 372 7.96 -1.97 -4.00
C ARG A 372 6.98 -1.87 -5.18
N TYR A 373 7.43 -2.09 -6.42
CA TYR A 373 6.58 -2.03 -7.60
C TYR A 373 5.68 -3.27 -7.77
N THR A 374 5.95 -4.35 -7.06
CA THR A 374 5.17 -5.59 -7.10
C THR A 374 4.15 -5.70 -5.98
N THR A 375 4.32 -4.91 -4.93
CA THR A 375 3.50 -4.94 -3.73
C THR A 375 2.02 -4.63 -4.01
N LEU A 376 1.72 -3.51 -4.67
CA LEU A 376 0.33 -3.16 -4.98
C LEU A 376 -0.34 -4.18 -5.92
N PRO A 377 0.29 -4.65 -7.01
CA PRO A 377 -0.27 -5.72 -7.83
C PRO A 377 -0.63 -6.97 -7.04
N ILE A 378 0.20 -7.41 -6.09
CA ILE A 378 -0.09 -8.56 -5.25
C ILE A 378 -1.29 -8.28 -4.32
N PHE A 379 -1.34 -7.13 -3.66
CA PHE A 379 -2.50 -6.71 -2.87
C PHE A 379 -3.80 -6.73 -3.68
N LEU A 380 -3.74 -6.35 -4.96
CA LEU A 380 -4.91 -6.34 -5.85
C LEU A 380 -5.32 -7.75 -6.27
N ILE A 381 -4.38 -8.69 -6.43
CA ILE A 381 -4.66 -10.11 -6.62
C ILE A 381 -5.37 -10.67 -5.39
N ASP A 382 -4.85 -10.42 -4.19
CA ASP A 382 -5.46 -10.85 -2.93
C ASP A 382 -6.87 -10.25 -2.75
N ALA A 383 -7.02 -8.95 -3.00
CA ALA A 383 -8.32 -8.29 -2.93
C ALA A 383 -9.34 -8.88 -3.92
N ALA A 384 -8.91 -9.14 -5.16
CA ALA A 384 -9.75 -9.77 -6.19
C ALA A 384 -10.17 -11.19 -5.78
N ALA A 385 -9.26 -11.97 -5.21
CA ALA A 385 -9.56 -13.31 -4.71
C ALA A 385 -10.54 -13.28 -3.52
N ILE A 386 -10.30 -12.38 -2.56
CA ILE A 386 -11.18 -12.21 -1.38
C ILE A 386 -12.59 -11.78 -1.79
N VAL A 387 -12.72 -10.82 -2.73
CA VAL A 387 -14.04 -10.38 -3.23
C VAL A 387 -14.74 -11.51 -4.00
N ALA A 388 -14.01 -12.28 -4.80
CA ALA A 388 -14.55 -13.43 -5.51
C ALA A 388 -15.09 -14.50 -4.54
N VAL A 389 -14.31 -14.84 -3.51
CA VAL A 389 -14.72 -15.81 -2.48
C VAL A 389 -15.90 -15.28 -1.65
N ASP A 390 -15.90 -14.00 -1.23
CA ASP A 390 -17.03 -13.41 -0.49
C ASP A 390 -18.33 -13.43 -1.31
N SER A 391 -18.23 -13.18 -2.61
CA SER A 391 -19.37 -13.27 -3.52
C SER A 391 -19.84 -14.71 -3.70
N PHE A 392 -18.93 -15.66 -3.87
CA PHE A 392 -19.25 -17.08 -3.99
C PHE A 392 -20.02 -17.58 -2.76
N ILE A 393 -19.56 -17.23 -1.56
CA ILE A 393 -20.22 -17.58 -0.29
C ILE A 393 -21.66 -17.08 -0.25
N ARG A 394 -21.93 -15.89 -0.76
CA ARG A 394 -23.26 -15.29 -0.73
C ARG A 394 -24.26 -15.94 -1.69
N HIS A 395 -23.78 -16.49 -2.80
CA HIS A 395 -24.64 -17.05 -3.85
C HIS A 395 -24.84 -18.56 -3.72
N ARG A 396 -24.06 -19.25 -2.90
CA ARG A 396 -24.16 -20.70 -2.74
C ARG A 396 -24.84 -21.07 -1.41
N GLN A 397 -25.86 -21.93 -1.51
CA GLN A 397 -26.60 -22.41 -0.33
C GLN A 397 -25.88 -23.55 0.41
N LEU A 398 -24.86 -24.16 -0.21
CA LEU A 398 -24.17 -25.31 0.36
C LEU A 398 -23.07 -24.85 1.35
N ARG A 399 -23.32 -25.03 2.64
CA ARG A 399 -22.39 -24.67 3.73
C ARG A 399 -21.00 -25.26 3.57
N LEU A 400 -20.90 -26.54 3.11
CA LEU A 400 -19.63 -27.26 2.95
C LEU A 400 -18.74 -26.58 1.90
N GLN A 401 -19.28 -26.21 0.73
CA GLN A 401 -18.51 -25.54 -0.33
C GLN A 401 -18.05 -24.16 0.11
N THR A 402 -18.87 -23.46 0.89
CA THR A 402 -18.53 -22.15 1.48
C THR A 402 -17.35 -22.29 2.45
N VAL A 403 -17.43 -23.24 3.37
CA VAL A 403 -16.35 -23.50 4.34
C VAL A 403 -15.09 -23.90 3.60
N ALA A 404 -15.17 -24.81 2.63
CA ALA A 404 -14.02 -25.25 1.83
C ALA A 404 -13.35 -24.06 1.09
N ALA A 405 -14.13 -23.18 0.44
CA ALA A 405 -13.58 -22.03 -0.28
C ALA A 405 -12.87 -21.02 0.65
N VAL A 406 -13.46 -20.72 1.82
CA VAL A 406 -12.82 -19.84 2.81
C VAL A 406 -11.56 -20.49 3.36
N THR A 407 -11.64 -21.77 3.76
CA THR A 407 -10.50 -22.50 4.31
C THR A 407 -9.36 -22.58 3.28
N ALA A 408 -9.67 -22.85 2.02
CA ALA A 408 -8.66 -22.87 0.96
C ALA A 408 -7.98 -21.51 0.78
N LEU A 409 -8.76 -20.42 0.66
CA LEU A 409 -8.21 -19.06 0.54
C LEU A 409 -7.35 -18.69 1.75
N VAL A 410 -7.92 -18.81 2.95
CA VAL A 410 -7.20 -18.48 4.19
C VAL A 410 -5.99 -19.37 4.37
N GLY A 411 -6.11 -20.67 4.05
CA GLY A 411 -5.00 -21.63 4.11
C GLY A 411 -3.85 -21.24 3.18
N VAL A 412 -4.14 -20.91 1.94
CA VAL A 412 -3.11 -20.47 0.96
C VAL A 412 -2.41 -19.20 1.42
N LEU A 413 -3.16 -18.17 1.82
CA LEU A 413 -2.56 -16.92 2.32
C LEU A 413 -1.76 -17.16 3.61
N SER A 414 -2.27 -18.01 4.53
CA SER A 414 -1.61 -18.30 5.80
C SER A 414 -0.29 -19.04 5.61
N VAL A 415 -0.13 -19.86 4.58
CA VAL A 415 1.15 -20.51 4.29
C VAL A 415 2.22 -19.45 4.05
N GLY A 416 2.01 -18.52 3.13
CA GLY A 416 2.96 -17.42 2.89
C GLY A 416 3.18 -16.56 4.14
N TRP A 417 2.11 -16.22 4.89
CA TRP A 417 2.23 -15.40 6.11
C TRP A 417 3.02 -16.08 7.23
N ILE A 418 2.94 -17.40 7.38
CA ILE A 418 3.64 -18.15 8.41
C ILE A 418 5.08 -18.44 7.98
N THR A 419 5.28 -18.93 6.76
CA THR A 419 6.62 -19.29 6.27
C THR A 419 7.51 -18.07 6.09
N ASP A 420 6.92 -16.94 5.68
CA ASP A 420 7.63 -15.70 5.41
C ASP A 420 7.39 -14.66 6.53
N PHE A 421 6.94 -15.08 7.71
CA PHE A 421 6.66 -14.15 8.82
C PHE A 421 7.89 -13.33 9.18
N ARG A 422 9.07 -13.95 9.19
CA ARG A 422 10.37 -13.33 9.41
C ARG A 422 11.30 -13.78 8.30
N TYR A 423 11.50 -12.94 7.34
CA TYR A 423 12.43 -13.19 6.24
C TYR A 423 13.48 -12.08 6.18
N ASN A 424 14.76 -12.48 6.08
CA ASN A 424 15.86 -11.52 5.87
C ASN A 424 15.86 -11.16 4.37
N GLY A 425 15.21 -10.04 4.04
CA GLY A 425 15.25 -9.48 2.70
C GLY A 425 16.32 -8.40 2.58
N PHE A 426 16.41 -7.81 1.40
CA PHE A 426 17.33 -6.74 1.04
C PHE A 426 17.34 -5.59 2.07
N ARG A 427 16.15 -5.22 2.58
CA ARG A 427 16.02 -4.18 3.61
C ARG A 427 16.88 -4.46 4.84
N SER A 428 16.93 -5.70 5.33
CA SER A 428 17.73 -6.03 6.51
C SER A 428 19.25 -5.96 6.26
N ASP A 429 19.66 -6.13 5.02
CA ASP A 429 21.06 -6.10 4.59
C ASP A 429 21.55 -4.67 4.34
N ASP A 430 20.67 -3.79 3.81
CA ASP A 430 21.01 -2.39 3.48
C ASP A 430 20.68 -1.39 4.62
N ALA A 431 19.98 -1.84 5.68
CA ALA A 431 19.71 -0.99 6.81
C ALA A 431 20.98 -0.71 7.62
N THR A 432 21.19 0.57 7.93
CA THR A 432 22.31 1.02 8.76
C THR A 432 21.98 0.85 10.24
N ASN A 433 22.86 0.19 11.01
CA ASN A 433 22.76 0.14 12.46
C ASN A 433 22.92 1.56 13.04
N TRP A 434 21.81 2.12 13.52
CA TRP A 434 21.74 3.53 13.86
C TRP A 434 22.41 3.92 15.18
N PRO A 435 22.30 3.18 16.30
CA PRO A 435 22.84 3.61 17.59
C PRO A 435 24.32 4.00 17.55
N PRO A 436 25.25 3.22 16.93
CA PRO A 436 26.64 3.63 16.83
C PRO A 436 26.85 4.86 15.94
N VAL A 437 26.09 5.01 14.85
CA VAL A 437 26.16 6.19 13.97
C VAL A 437 25.70 7.44 14.71
N ALA A 438 24.57 7.36 15.41
CA ALA A 438 24.09 8.46 16.24
C ALA A 438 25.11 8.88 17.32
N ALA A 439 25.73 7.90 17.98
CA ALA A 439 26.77 8.16 18.98
C ALA A 439 28.00 8.84 18.37
N ALA A 440 28.45 8.38 17.19
CA ALA A 440 29.56 8.99 16.47
C ALA A 440 29.28 10.44 16.07
N TRP A 441 28.08 10.71 15.55
CA TRP A 441 27.67 12.08 15.20
C TRP A 441 27.62 13.00 16.40
N LEU A 442 27.07 12.54 17.53
CA LEU A 442 27.03 13.32 18.77
C LEU A 442 28.41 13.59 19.29
N HIS A 443 29.32 12.61 19.29
CA HIS A 443 30.71 12.76 19.72
C HIS A 443 31.45 13.75 18.83
N ALA A 444 31.37 13.64 17.50
CA ALA A 444 31.96 14.59 16.57
C ALA A 444 31.52 16.01 16.84
N CYS A 445 30.21 16.22 17.11
CA CYS A 445 29.67 17.55 17.40
C CYS A 445 30.02 18.09 18.79
N GLN A 446 30.42 17.26 19.74
CA GLN A 446 30.99 17.71 21.01
C GLN A 446 32.37 18.37 20.81
N HIS A 447 33.19 17.80 19.94
CA HIS A 447 34.54 18.29 19.66
C HIS A 447 34.55 19.45 18.65
N THR A 448 33.61 19.48 17.72
CA THR A 448 33.52 20.56 16.73
C THR A 448 32.09 21.17 16.72
N PRO A 449 31.81 22.04 17.71
CA PRO A 449 30.43 22.54 17.93
C PRO A 449 29.77 23.26 16.76
N ASN A 450 30.57 23.94 15.95
CA ASN A 450 30.13 24.65 14.75
C ASN A 450 30.53 23.91 13.48
N GLY A 451 30.95 22.65 13.63
CA GLY A 451 31.34 21.79 12.52
C GLY A 451 30.14 21.28 11.71
N ILE A 452 30.49 20.66 10.61
CA ILE A 452 29.55 19.95 9.72
C ILE A 452 30.00 18.50 9.72
N ILE A 453 29.07 17.59 9.95
CA ILE A 453 29.31 16.16 9.78
C ILE A 453 29.28 15.83 8.30
N HIS A 454 30.38 15.28 7.80
CA HIS A 454 30.49 14.68 6.48
C HIS A 454 30.71 13.20 6.69
N GLU A 455 29.71 12.39 6.61
CA GLU A 455 29.83 10.96 6.84
C GLU A 455 29.41 10.17 5.60
N GLN A 456 29.97 9.00 5.46
CA GLN A 456 29.58 8.02 4.46
C GLN A 456 28.71 6.95 5.16
N ALA A 457 27.55 6.64 4.60
CA ALA A 457 26.80 5.45 4.97
C ALA A 457 27.02 4.40 3.89
N GLY A 458 27.85 3.42 4.19
CA GLY A 458 28.30 2.47 3.19
C GLY A 458 29.18 3.14 2.12
N SER A 459 28.83 3.01 0.85
CA SER A 459 29.54 3.63 -0.28
C SER A 459 29.09 5.06 -0.62
N GLU A 460 28.04 5.58 0.04
CA GLU A 460 27.40 6.86 -0.31
C GLU A 460 27.75 7.97 0.71
N VAL A 461 28.02 9.16 0.17
CA VAL A 461 28.27 10.36 0.98
C VAL A 461 26.92 10.94 1.40
N LEU A 462 26.70 11.03 2.72
CA LEU A 462 25.50 11.67 3.27
C LEU A 462 25.53 13.19 3.02
N LYS A 463 24.35 13.78 2.94
CA LYS A 463 24.25 15.26 2.92
C LYS A 463 24.81 15.83 4.23
N PRO A 464 25.63 16.90 4.16
CA PRO A 464 26.35 17.44 5.32
C PRO A 464 25.37 17.92 6.42
N ILE A 465 25.58 17.55 7.67
CA ILE A 465 24.70 17.86 8.80
C ILE A 465 25.38 18.86 9.75
N PRO A 466 24.79 20.07 9.99
CA PRO A 466 25.33 21.04 10.92
C PRO A 466 25.19 20.58 12.38
N CYS A 467 26.30 20.53 13.13
CA CYS A 467 26.31 20.16 14.55
C CYS A 467 25.43 21.06 15.44
N ALA A 468 25.26 22.33 15.08
CA ALA A 468 24.37 23.24 15.79
C ALA A 468 22.91 22.77 15.83
N ARG A 469 22.49 21.97 14.86
CA ARG A 469 21.13 21.37 14.82
C ARG A 469 21.02 20.15 15.72
N LEU A 470 22.04 19.29 15.72
CA LEU A 470 22.07 18.09 16.56
C LEU A 470 22.12 18.44 18.06
N ARG A 471 22.78 19.53 18.44
CA ARG A 471 22.84 19.99 19.85
C ARG A 471 21.47 20.34 20.44
N ARG A 472 20.55 20.89 19.67
CA ARG A 472 19.19 21.16 20.17
C ARG A 472 18.47 19.89 20.58
N LEU A 473 18.74 18.78 19.88
CA LEU A 473 18.19 17.46 20.19
C LEU A 473 18.85 16.83 21.44
N CYS A 474 20.09 17.23 21.78
CA CYS A 474 20.80 16.77 22.96
C CYS A 474 20.42 17.51 24.24
N LEU A 475 20.09 18.80 24.17
CA LEU A 475 19.75 19.60 25.37
C LEU A 475 18.50 19.12 26.10
N THR A 476 17.59 18.47 25.39
CA THR A 476 16.44 17.80 26.01
C THR A 476 16.84 16.53 26.80
N TRP A 477 18.02 15.97 26.56
CA TRP A 477 18.50 14.72 27.18
C TRP A 477 19.32 14.94 28.44
N VAL A 478 20.11 16.02 28.53
CA VAL A 478 20.90 16.35 29.73
C VAL A 478 20.01 16.63 30.94
N ALA A 479 18.75 17.01 30.71
CA ALA A 479 17.76 17.18 31.77
C ALA A 479 17.24 15.86 32.36
N SER A 480 17.50 14.71 31.73
CA SER A 480 17.02 13.38 32.15
C SER A 480 18.08 12.48 32.83
N GLY A 481 19.27 12.98 33.10
CA GLY A 481 20.22 12.50 34.10
C GLY A 481 20.66 11.04 34.09
N SER A 482 21.28 10.55 33.03
CA SER A 482 22.10 9.32 33.11
C SER A 482 23.37 9.47 32.27
N PRO A 483 24.57 9.30 32.85
CA PRO A 483 25.80 9.33 32.07
C PRO A 483 25.90 8.09 31.15
N PRO A 484 26.48 8.25 29.96
CA PRO A 484 26.66 7.12 29.06
C PRO A 484 27.70 6.12 29.66
N ALA A 485 27.33 4.85 29.62
CA ALA A 485 28.29 3.78 29.89
C ALA A 485 29.49 3.88 28.93
N SER A 486 30.67 3.87 29.45
CA SER A 486 31.91 3.90 28.66
C SER A 486 31.97 2.72 27.71
N VAL A 487 31.83 2.99 26.42
CA VAL A 487 32.03 2.00 25.36
C VAL A 487 33.55 1.86 25.16
N ASN A 488 34.12 0.79 25.66
CA ASN A 488 35.46 0.37 25.30
C ASN A 488 35.43 -0.02 23.82
N ALA A 489 36.14 0.74 23.00
CA ALA A 489 36.38 0.38 21.61
C ALA A 489 37.28 -0.88 21.59
N PRO A 490 36.93 -1.94 20.84
CA PRO A 490 37.87 -3.00 20.57
C PRO A 490 38.97 -2.48 19.63
N ALA A 491 40.22 -2.79 19.97
CA ALA A 491 41.42 -2.49 19.22
C ALA A 491 41.52 -3.30 17.92
#